data_c4176c1b7a28850dde218639f6a2e2c6
#
_entry.id   c4176c1b7a28850dde218639f6a2e2c6
#
_cell.length_a   1.000
_cell.length_b   1.000
_cell.length_c   1.000
_cell.angle_alpha   90.00
_cell.angle_beta   90.00
_cell.angle_gamma   90.00
#
_symmetry.space_group_name_H-M   'P 1'
#
loop_
_entity.id
_entity.type
_entity.pdbx_description
1 polymer ?
#
loop_
_entity_poly.entity_id
_entity_poly.type
_entity_poly.pdbx_seq_one_letter_code
_entity_poly.pdbx_strand_id
1 'polypeptide(L)'
;MDRIRIRGGKPLSGTIPISGAKNAALPLMATALLTDGPLTLTNAPDLADVTTMAGLLTQHGLTVTRDKVARTITIAGAASSLEAPYDLVRKMRASVLVLGPLVARFGQARVSLPG
;
A
#
# COMPACT_ATOMS: atom_id res chain seq x y z
N MET A 1 10.13 9.32 25.16
CA MET A 1 9.80 7.90 24.96
C MET A 1 8.37 7.64 25.40
N ASP A 2 7.58 7.05 24.53
CA ASP A 2 6.19 6.75 24.82
C ASP A 2 6.09 5.62 25.86
N ARG A 3 5.02 5.65 26.62
CA ARG A 3 4.73 4.62 27.63
C ARG A 3 3.33 4.08 27.40
N ILE A 4 3.18 2.78 27.63
CA ILE A 4 1.88 2.12 27.66
C ILE A 4 1.68 1.58 29.08
N ARG A 5 0.58 2.00 29.72
CA ARG A 5 0.18 1.48 31.03
C ARG A 5 -1.07 0.65 30.85
N ILE A 6 -1.02 -0.59 31.25
CA ILE A 6 -2.13 -1.54 31.11
C ILE A 6 -2.58 -1.96 32.49
N ARG A 7 -3.89 -1.82 32.76
CA ARG A 7 -4.53 -2.30 33.98
C ARG A 7 -5.57 -3.35 33.58
N GLY A 8 -5.31 -4.59 33.92
CA GLY A 8 -6.21 -5.71 33.69
C GLY A 8 -7.21 -5.90 34.83
N GLY A 9 -7.85 -7.07 34.86
CA GLY A 9 -8.72 -7.53 35.94
C GLY A 9 -10.21 -7.33 35.68
N LYS A 10 -10.62 -6.80 34.53
CA LYS A 10 -12.03 -6.69 34.15
C LYS A 10 -12.34 -7.62 32.98
N PRO A 11 -13.44 -8.41 33.04
CA PRO A 11 -13.87 -9.17 31.88
C PRO A 11 -14.27 -8.22 30.76
N LEU A 12 -13.90 -8.56 29.54
CA LEU A 12 -14.20 -7.75 28.37
C LEU A 12 -15.37 -8.35 27.60
N SER A 13 -16.25 -7.49 27.09
CA SER A 13 -17.40 -7.89 26.29
C SER A 13 -17.64 -6.80 25.25
N GLY A 14 -18.02 -7.23 24.04
CA GLY A 14 -18.31 -6.31 22.95
C GLY A 14 -17.82 -6.84 21.62
N THR A 15 -18.04 -6.04 20.57
CA THR A 15 -17.63 -6.34 19.21
C THR A 15 -16.69 -5.24 18.75
N ILE A 16 -15.53 -5.62 18.24
CA ILE A 16 -14.56 -4.68 17.67
C ILE A 16 -14.43 -5.01 16.18
N PRO A 17 -14.75 -4.07 15.29
CA PRO A 17 -14.48 -4.28 13.87
C PRO A 17 -12.97 -4.29 13.62
N ILE A 18 -12.50 -5.30 12.92
CA ILE A 18 -11.09 -5.42 12.57
C ILE A 18 -10.80 -4.61 11.32
N SER A 19 -9.85 -3.70 11.39
CA SER A 19 -9.39 -2.97 10.21
C SER A 19 -8.48 -3.84 9.35
N GLY A 20 -8.31 -3.44 8.08
CA GLY A 20 -7.37 -4.11 7.19
C GLY A 20 -5.94 -4.01 7.71
N ALA A 21 -5.13 -5.00 7.37
CA ALA A 21 -3.74 -5.07 7.78
C ALA A 21 -2.82 -4.39 6.78
N LYS A 22 -1.81 -3.66 7.27
CA LYS A 22 -0.79 -3.05 6.42
C LYS A 22 -0.08 -4.09 5.54
N ASN A 23 0.33 -5.20 6.14
CA ASN A 23 1.10 -6.23 5.42
C ASN A 23 0.29 -6.96 4.35
N ALA A 24 -1.03 -6.88 4.39
CA ALA A 24 -1.90 -7.34 3.31
C ALA A 24 -2.18 -6.22 2.30
N ALA A 25 -2.41 -4.99 2.78
CA ALA A 25 -2.77 -3.88 1.93
C ALA A 25 -1.66 -3.51 0.92
N LEU A 26 -0.41 -3.48 1.35
CA LEU A 26 0.69 -3.06 0.48
C LEU A 26 0.89 -3.99 -0.72
N PRO A 27 0.99 -5.33 -0.57
CA PRO A 27 1.08 -6.21 -1.74
C PRO A 27 -0.20 -6.19 -2.58
N LEU A 28 -1.39 -6.06 -1.98
CA LEU A 28 -2.64 -5.96 -2.73
C LEU A 28 -2.67 -4.69 -3.59
N MET A 29 -2.20 -3.56 -3.07
CA MET A 29 -2.08 -2.33 -3.86
C MET A 29 -1.14 -2.51 -5.05
N ALA A 30 -0.02 -3.20 -4.85
CA ALA A 30 0.95 -3.44 -5.93
C ALA A 30 0.37 -4.31 -7.05
N THR A 31 -0.65 -5.14 -6.80
CA THR A 31 -1.30 -5.93 -7.84
C THR A 31 -2.00 -5.08 -8.90
N ALA A 32 -2.29 -3.82 -8.62
CA ALA A 32 -2.84 -2.91 -9.61
C ALA A 32 -1.92 -2.73 -10.83
N LEU A 33 -0.62 -2.96 -10.67
CA LEU A 33 0.33 -2.92 -11.77
C LEU A 33 0.14 -4.08 -12.77
N LEU A 34 -0.59 -5.13 -12.37
CA LEU A 34 -0.81 -6.33 -13.19
C LEU A 34 -2.07 -6.23 -14.06
N THR A 35 -2.85 -5.18 -13.94
CA THR A 35 -4.11 -5.03 -14.68
C THR A 35 -4.26 -3.61 -15.22
N ASP A 36 -5.00 -3.46 -16.31
CA ASP A 36 -5.39 -2.15 -16.85
C ASP A 36 -6.72 -1.67 -16.27
N GLY A 37 -7.51 -2.59 -15.70
CA GLY A 37 -8.79 -2.26 -15.09
C GLY A 37 -8.63 -1.68 -13.69
N PRO A 38 -9.65 -0.99 -13.19
CA PRO A 38 -9.60 -0.47 -11.82
C PRO A 38 -9.59 -1.60 -10.78
N LEU A 39 -8.79 -1.40 -9.74
CA LEU A 39 -8.73 -2.26 -8.56
C LEU A 39 -9.27 -1.46 -7.37
N THR A 40 -10.28 -1.98 -6.71
CA THR A 40 -10.82 -1.37 -5.49
C THR A 40 -10.59 -2.29 -4.31
N LEU A 41 -9.92 -1.77 -3.28
CA LEU A 41 -9.71 -2.45 -2.01
C LEU A 41 -10.69 -1.86 -0.99
N THR A 42 -11.38 -2.74 -0.27
CA THR A 42 -12.25 -2.37 0.84
C THR A 42 -11.58 -2.68 2.17
N ASN A 43 -12.08 -2.08 3.24
CA ASN A 43 -11.48 -2.21 4.58
C ASN A 43 -9.99 -1.89 4.58
N ALA A 44 -9.60 -0.85 3.84
CA ALA A 44 -8.20 -0.44 3.73
C ALA A 44 -7.78 0.35 4.97
N PRO A 45 -6.62 0.04 5.57
CA PRO A 45 -6.14 0.79 6.73
C PRO A 45 -5.65 2.18 6.33
N ASP A 46 -5.84 3.16 7.22
CA ASP A 46 -5.31 4.51 7.02
C ASP A 46 -3.97 4.63 7.76
N LEU A 47 -2.90 4.30 7.06
CA LEU A 47 -1.55 4.24 7.60
C LEU A 47 -0.57 5.00 6.70
N ALA A 48 0.53 5.46 7.28
CA ALA A 48 1.56 6.19 6.54
C ALA A 48 2.13 5.38 5.37
N ASP A 49 2.37 4.09 5.56
CA ASP A 49 2.91 3.23 4.50
C ASP A 49 1.93 3.08 3.34
N VAL A 50 0.61 3.08 3.60
CA VAL A 50 -0.41 3.06 2.55
C VAL A 50 -0.35 4.34 1.72
N THR A 51 -0.18 5.48 2.37
CA THR A 51 0.02 6.77 1.69
C THR A 51 1.29 6.77 0.85
N THR A 52 2.37 6.21 1.37
CA THR A 52 3.64 6.11 0.63
C THR A 52 3.51 5.19 -0.58
N MET A 53 2.85 4.03 -0.43
CA MET A 53 2.60 3.12 -1.56
C MET A 53 1.72 3.79 -2.63
N ALA A 54 0.70 4.55 -2.22
CA ALA A 54 -0.13 5.30 -3.14
C ALA A 54 0.70 6.31 -3.95
N GLY A 55 1.63 7.01 -3.30
CA GLY A 55 2.55 7.92 -3.96
C GLY A 55 3.47 7.21 -4.95
N LEU A 56 3.97 6.03 -4.59
CA LEU A 56 4.82 5.23 -5.46
C LEU A 56 4.06 4.77 -6.71
N LEU A 57 2.83 4.26 -6.54
CA LEU A 57 2.00 3.85 -7.68
C LEU A 57 1.65 5.03 -8.58
N THR A 58 1.43 6.19 -8.00
CA THR A 58 1.22 7.43 -8.77
C THR A 58 2.48 7.79 -9.58
N GLN A 59 3.66 7.59 -9.02
CA GLN A 59 4.93 7.78 -9.73
C GLN A 59 5.06 6.84 -10.92
N HIS A 60 4.52 5.63 -10.82
CA HIS A 60 4.48 4.68 -11.95
C HIS A 60 3.43 5.05 -13.00
N GLY A 61 2.59 6.03 -12.76
CA GLY A 61 1.59 6.53 -13.71
C GLY A 61 0.16 6.11 -13.40
N LEU A 62 -0.07 5.42 -12.28
CA LEU A 62 -1.41 5.04 -11.87
C LEU A 62 -2.12 6.20 -11.15
N THR A 63 -3.45 6.15 -11.15
CA THR A 63 -4.28 7.09 -10.39
C THR A 63 -4.81 6.38 -9.16
N VAL A 64 -4.55 6.94 -7.99
CA VAL A 64 -5.00 6.39 -6.71
C VAL A 64 -6.00 7.33 -6.08
N THR A 65 -7.19 6.83 -5.82
CA THR A 65 -8.28 7.56 -5.15
C THR A 65 -8.61 6.87 -3.84
N ARG A 66 -8.66 7.63 -2.76
CA ARG A 66 -8.95 7.10 -1.43
C ARG A 66 -10.18 7.75 -0.85
N ASP A 67 -11.02 6.95 -0.24
CA ASP A 67 -12.10 7.42 0.63
C ASP A 67 -11.82 6.90 2.04
N LYS A 68 -11.34 7.79 2.91
CA LYS A 68 -10.94 7.42 4.28
C LYS A 68 -12.14 7.08 5.15
N VAL A 69 -13.29 7.68 4.90
CA VAL A 69 -14.52 7.40 5.64
C VAL A 69 -15.06 6.02 5.27
N ALA A 70 -15.15 5.72 3.98
CA ALA A 70 -15.59 4.42 3.49
C ALA A 70 -14.50 3.34 3.60
N ARG A 71 -13.26 3.72 3.88
CA ARG A 71 -12.08 2.85 3.96
C ARG A 71 -11.84 2.10 2.65
N THR A 72 -11.95 2.81 1.54
CA THR A 72 -11.69 2.24 0.22
C THR A 72 -10.50 2.91 -0.45
N ILE A 73 -9.80 2.13 -1.28
CA ILE A 73 -8.74 2.63 -2.16
C ILE A 73 -9.04 2.09 -3.55
N THR A 74 -9.12 2.98 -4.52
CA THR A 74 -9.29 2.60 -5.93
C THR A 74 -8.05 3.01 -6.70
N ILE A 75 -7.47 2.06 -7.41
CA ILE A 75 -6.26 2.25 -8.20
C ILE A 75 -6.59 1.90 -9.65
N ALA A 76 -6.35 2.83 -10.55
CA ALA A 76 -6.72 2.68 -11.96
C ALA A 76 -5.62 3.18 -12.87
N GLY A 77 -5.70 2.79 -14.13
CA GLY A 77 -4.76 3.18 -15.17
C GLY A 77 -3.71 2.11 -15.43
N ALA A 78 -2.77 2.44 -16.30
CA ALA A 78 -1.67 1.56 -16.67
C ALA A 78 -0.34 2.21 -16.29
N ALA A 79 0.64 1.39 -15.91
CA ALA A 79 1.96 1.90 -15.60
C ALA A 79 2.61 2.50 -16.84
N SER A 80 3.13 3.72 -16.72
CA SER A 80 3.87 4.42 -17.76
C SER A 80 5.36 4.58 -17.43
N SER A 81 5.74 4.42 -16.17
CA SER A 81 7.11 4.43 -15.71
C SER A 81 7.43 3.11 -15.00
N LEU A 82 8.56 2.51 -15.34
CA LEU A 82 9.02 1.24 -14.76
C LEU A 82 10.08 1.44 -13.69
N GLU A 83 10.25 2.66 -13.23
CA GLU A 83 11.31 3.06 -12.32
C GLU A 83 10.75 3.51 -10.98
N ALA A 84 11.25 2.92 -9.89
CA ALA A 84 10.94 3.33 -8.52
C ALA A 84 12.16 4.07 -7.95
N PRO A 85 12.12 5.42 -7.86
CA PRO A 85 13.27 6.20 -7.45
C PRO A 85 13.57 6.08 -5.96
N TYR A 86 14.83 6.28 -5.60
CA TYR A 86 15.32 6.14 -4.24
C TYR A 86 14.56 7.02 -3.23
N ASP A 87 14.18 8.24 -3.62
CA ASP A 87 13.49 9.16 -2.72
C ASP A 87 12.16 8.60 -2.19
N LEU A 88 11.50 7.77 -2.97
CA LEU A 88 10.27 7.08 -2.54
C LEU A 88 10.59 5.76 -1.85
N VAL A 89 11.52 4.98 -2.40
CA VAL A 89 11.87 3.66 -1.86
C VAL A 89 12.46 3.76 -0.45
N ARG A 90 13.26 4.77 -0.17
CA ARG A 90 13.88 4.95 1.16
C ARG A 90 12.87 5.15 2.29
N LYS A 91 11.66 5.59 1.96
CA LYS A 91 10.60 5.85 2.95
C LYS A 91 9.91 4.58 3.42
N MET A 92 9.99 3.51 2.63
CA MET A 92 9.24 2.29 2.91
C MET A 92 9.93 1.10 2.23
N ARG A 93 10.36 0.12 3.03
CA ARG A 93 11.02 -1.08 2.50
C ARG A 93 10.12 -1.87 1.56
N ALA A 94 8.81 -1.88 1.83
CA ALA A 94 7.83 -2.59 1.02
C ALA A 94 7.70 -2.03 -0.40
N SER A 95 8.35 -0.91 -0.73
CA SER A 95 8.40 -0.38 -2.10
C SER A 95 8.97 -1.40 -3.09
N VAL A 96 9.80 -2.33 -2.63
CA VAL A 96 10.34 -3.42 -3.47
C VAL A 96 9.24 -4.32 -4.03
N LEU A 97 8.05 -4.32 -3.44
CA LEU A 97 6.91 -5.13 -3.90
C LEU A 97 6.47 -4.78 -5.32
N VAL A 98 6.78 -3.58 -5.84
CA VAL A 98 6.44 -3.23 -7.22
C VAL A 98 7.33 -3.95 -8.25
N LEU A 99 8.50 -4.44 -7.84
CA LEU A 99 9.45 -5.08 -8.74
C LEU A 99 8.85 -6.31 -9.43
N GLY A 100 8.24 -7.22 -8.66
CA GLY A 100 7.63 -8.45 -9.18
C GLY A 100 6.56 -8.18 -10.23
N PRO A 101 5.51 -7.39 -9.92
CA PRO A 101 4.47 -7.05 -10.88
C PRO A 101 5.00 -6.33 -12.12
N LEU A 102 5.92 -5.39 -11.98
CA LEU A 102 6.49 -4.67 -13.12
C LEU A 102 7.26 -5.62 -14.04
N VAL A 103 8.10 -6.50 -13.49
CA VAL A 103 8.85 -7.46 -14.28
C VAL A 103 7.91 -8.48 -14.93
N ALA A 104 6.92 -8.98 -14.20
CA ALA A 104 5.97 -9.96 -14.71
C ALA A 104 5.18 -9.41 -15.90
N ARG A 105 4.80 -8.14 -15.86
CA ARG A 105 3.96 -7.56 -16.90
C ARG A 105 4.75 -6.93 -18.05
N PHE A 106 5.83 -6.23 -17.74
CA PHE A 106 6.58 -5.44 -18.72
C PHE A 106 7.94 -6.04 -19.08
N GLY A 107 8.37 -7.12 -18.41
CA GLY A 107 9.63 -7.78 -18.67
C GLY A 107 10.85 -7.10 -18.07
N GLN A 108 10.69 -5.90 -17.52
CA GLN A 108 11.79 -5.14 -16.91
C GLN A 108 11.28 -4.15 -15.89
N ALA A 109 12.11 -3.80 -14.93
CA ALA A 109 11.85 -2.74 -13.98
C ALA A 109 13.16 -2.27 -13.35
N ARG A 110 13.18 -1.04 -12.88
CA ARG A 110 14.30 -0.49 -12.13
C ARG A 110 13.77 0.02 -10.79
N VAL A 111 14.18 -0.64 -9.72
CA VAL A 111 13.75 -0.30 -8.36
C VAL A 111 14.99 -0.09 -7.51
N SER A 112 15.11 1.08 -6.89
CA SER A 112 16.18 1.35 -5.95
C SER A 112 16.05 0.46 -4.72
N LEU A 113 17.18 0.05 -4.18
CA LEU A 113 17.17 -0.74 -2.95
C LEU A 113 16.99 0.20 -1.76
N PRO A 114 16.21 -0.22 -0.74
CA PRO A 114 16.12 0.55 0.49
C PRO A 114 17.47 0.57 1.19
N GLY A 115 17.88 1.75 1.59
CA GLY A 115 19.16 1.98 2.25
C GLY A 115 19.25 1.47 3.68
#